data_7d51d2d6013bdc70b80fed44c27db3da
#
_entry.id   7d51d2d6013bdc70b80fed44c27db3da
#
_cell.length_a   1.000
_cell.length_b   1.000
_cell.length_c   1.000
_cell.angle_alpha   90.00
_cell.angle_beta   90.00
_cell.angle_gamma   90.00
#
_symmetry.space_group_name_H-M   'P 1'
#
loop_
_entity.id
_entity.type
_entity.pdbx_description
1 polymer ?
#
loop_
_entity_poly.entity_id
_entity_poly.type
_entity_poly.pdbx_seq_one_letter_code
_entity_poly.pdbx_strand_id
1 'polypeptide(L)'
;MSSTEFELIKVIAPQHTSGNCFICGVNNQAGLQARFYELENGEAAALFTVPEAHNGYPGRVHGGVSGALLDEVVGRAITVMEPDTWGVTVELHTRYHKPIPTETPLSARGRIEKVKGRSFTGSGDLYLPDGTVAASCTGTYVKLPIERIATESGKDPHTLAEEGWMKRSYADDPEAIRFPKRNE
;
A
#
# COMPACT_ATOMS: atom_id res chain seq x y z
N MET A 1 -25.76 -5.29 16.93
CA MET A 1 -24.74 -5.07 15.86
C MET A 1 -23.89 -3.91 16.36
N SER A 2 -22.62 -4.16 16.68
CA SER A 2 -21.72 -3.07 17.10
C SER A 2 -21.51 -2.15 15.90
N SER A 3 -21.83 -0.87 16.04
CA SER A 3 -21.54 0.13 15.01
C SER A 3 -20.04 0.28 14.93
N THR A 4 -19.46 0.06 13.74
CA THR A 4 -18.03 0.34 13.49
C THR A 4 -17.79 1.83 13.74
N GLU A 5 -17.00 2.15 14.76
CA GLU A 5 -16.53 3.52 14.97
C GLU A 5 -15.42 3.83 13.98
N PHE A 6 -15.44 5.06 13.46
CA PHE A 6 -14.45 5.54 12.51
C PHE A 6 -13.63 6.68 13.10
N GLU A 7 -12.41 6.81 12.59
CA GLU A 7 -11.52 7.94 12.80
C GLU A 7 -11.13 8.55 11.45
N LEU A 8 -10.88 9.85 11.44
CA LEU A 8 -10.29 10.56 10.31
C LEU A 8 -8.80 10.76 10.64
N ILE A 9 -7.92 10.23 9.80
CA ILE A 9 -6.47 10.37 9.97
C ILE A 9 -5.98 11.32 8.86
N LYS A 10 -5.32 12.40 9.25
CA LYS A 10 -4.83 13.41 8.32
C LYS A 10 -3.75 12.84 7.40
N VAL A 11 -3.83 13.20 6.13
CA VAL A 11 -2.79 12.94 5.12
C VAL A 11 -1.74 14.04 5.22
N ILE A 12 -0.47 13.65 5.39
CA ILE A 12 0.65 14.60 5.47
C ILE A 12 1.41 14.74 4.15
N ALA A 13 1.45 13.69 3.33
CA ALA A 13 2.07 13.72 2.01
C ALA A 13 1.60 12.56 1.12
N PRO A 14 1.61 12.70 -0.21
CA PRO A 14 1.59 11.58 -1.12
C PRO A 14 2.94 10.87 -1.08
N GLN A 15 2.93 9.55 -1.33
CA GLN A 15 4.15 8.76 -1.49
C GLN A 15 4.58 8.68 -2.97
N HIS A 16 5.80 8.18 -3.20
CA HIS A 16 6.33 7.97 -4.54
C HIS A 16 5.48 6.96 -5.33
N THR A 17 5.34 7.22 -6.61
CA THR A 17 4.81 6.28 -7.60
C THR A 17 5.92 5.86 -8.55
N SER A 18 5.69 4.77 -9.27
CA SER A 18 6.53 4.36 -10.39
C SER A 18 5.78 4.54 -11.71
N GLY A 19 6.50 4.53 -12.83
CA GLY A 19 5.85 4.50 -14.15
C GLY A 19 5.14 3.17 -14.42
N ASN A 20 5.79 2.04 -14.13
CA ASN A 20 5.37 0.71 -14.60
C ASN A 20 5.08 -0.31 -13.48
N CYS A 21 5.10 0.07 -12.20
CA CYS A 21 4.77 -0.84 -11.10
C CYS A 21 3.34 -1.39 -11.28
N PHE A 22 3.15 -2.67 -10.98
CA PHE A 22 1.85 -3.31 -11.04
C PHE A 22 0.84 -2.69 -10.07
N ILE A 23 1.28 -2.21 -8.91
CA ILE A 23 0.39 -1.64 -7.88
C ILE A 23 0.19 -0.14 -8.07
N CYS A 24 1.27 0.65 -8.17
CA CYS A 24 1.18 2.13 -8.18
C CYS A 24 1.51 2.77 -9.54
N GLY A 25 1.82 1.97 -10.58
CA GLY A 25 2.33 2.45 -11.85
C GLY A 25 1.34 3.28 -12.64
N VAL A 26 1.63 4.57 -12.80
CA VAL A 26 0.74 5.53 -13.47
C VAL A 26 0.60 5.30 -14.98
N ASN A 27 1.60 4.64 -15.60
CA ASN A 27 1.61 4.30 -17.02
C ASN A 27 1.21 2.83 -17.27
N ASN A 28 1.07 2.03 -16.22
CA ASN A 28 0.71 0.62 -16.34
C ASN A 28 -0.80 0.45 -16.38
N GLN A 29 -1.35 0.33 -17.58
CA GLN A 29 -2.80 0.11 -17.79
C GLN A 29 -3.28 -1.26 -17.28
N ALA A 30 -2.38 -2.23 -17.12
CA ALA A 30 -2.69 -3.53 -16.51
C ALA A 30 -2.52 -3.53 -14.99
N GLY A 31 -2.06 -2.43 -14.40
CA GLY A 31 -1.87 -2.26 -12.96
C GLY A 31 -3.10 -1.69 -12.25
N LEU A 32 -2.98 -1.55 -10.94
CA LEU A 32 -4.06 -1.02 -10.09
C LEU A 32 -4.07 0.51 -10.01
N GLN A 33 -2.95 1.16 -10.36
CA GLN A 33 -2.75 2.61 -10.22
C GLN A 33 -3.14 3.13 -8.83
N ALA A 34 -2.88 2.34 -7.79
CA ALA A 34 -3.19 2.69 -6.41
C ALA A 34 -2.40 3.92 -5.97
N ARG A 35 -3.06 4.82 -5.26
CA ARG A 35 -2.45 6.03 -4.70
C ARG A 35 -2.07 5.79 -3.25
N PHE A 36 -0.85 6.14 -2.88
CA PHE A 36 -0.30 5.93 -1.55
C PHE A 36 -0.03 7.24 -0.83
N TYR A 37 -0.28 7.26 0.47
CA TYR A 37 -0.20 8.44 1.33
C TYR A 37 0.50 8.14 2.63
N GLU A 38 1.19 9.14 3.16
CA GLU A 38 1.72 9.18 4.51
C GLU A 38 0.67 9.78 5.45
N LEU A 39 0.43 9.13 6.58
CA LEU A 39 -0.54 9.57 7.57
C LEU A 39 0.15 10.20 8.80
N GLU A 40 -0.54 11.14 9.46
CA GLU A 40 -0.02 11.84 10.65
C GLU A 40 0.32 10.92 11.82
N ASN A 41 -0.29 9.74 11.87
CA ASN A 41 -0.02 8.73 12.91
C ASN A 41 1.16 7.80 12.58
N GLY A 42 1.91 8.08 11.51
CA GLY A 42 3.08 7.30 11.09
C GLY A 42 2.76 6.05 10.28
N GLU A 43 1.52 5.87 9.85
CA GLU A 43 1.11 4.77 8.98
C GLU A 43 1.16 5.18 7.49
N ALA A 44 1.22 4.19 6.60
CA ALA A 44 0.97 4.38 5.18
C ALA A 44 -0.46 3.98 4.84
N ALA A 45 -1.08 4.69 3.91
CA ALA A 45 -2.41 4.37 3.38
C ALA A 45 -2.38 4.17 1.87
N ALA A 46 -3.32 3.38 1.36
CA ALA A 46 -3.60 3.23 -0.06
C ALA A 46 -5.07 3.45 -0.35
N LEU A 47 -5.37 4.16 -1.44
CA LEU A 47 -6.71 4.29 -2.03
C LEU A 47 -6.68 3.72 -3.44
N PHE A 48 -7.63 2.86 -3.78
CA PHE A 48 -7.64 2.15 -5.06
C PHE A 48 -9.00 1.56 -5.38
N THR A 49 -9.17 1.21 -6.65
CA THR A 49 -10.28 0.40 -7.16
C THR A 49 -9.67 -0.73 -7.98
N VAL A 50 -10.13 -1.95 -7.79
CA VAL A 50 -9.63 -3.10 -8.57
C VAL A 50 -10.56 -3.35 -9.74
N PRO A 51 -10.09 -3.18 -10.99
CA PRO A 51 -10.91 -3.42 -12.18
C PRO A 51 -11.27 -4.90 -12.33
N GLU A 52 -12.34 -5.17 -13.05
CA GLU A 52 -12.84 -6.54 -13.29
C GLU A 52 -11.81 -7.44 -14.00
N ALA A 53 -10.88 -6.84 -14.75
CA ALA A 53 -9.76 -7.56 -15.37
C ALA A 53 -8.87 -8.33 -14.37
N HIS A 54 -8.92 -7.97 -13.09
CA HIS A 54 -8.15 -8.61 -12.00
C HIS A 54 -9.03 -9.48 -11.10
N ASN A 55 -10.14 -9.97 -11.59
CA ASN A 55 -10.99 -10.87 -10.83
C ASN A 55 -10.35 -12.28 -10.70
N GLY A 56 -10.70 -13.00 -9.62
CA GLY A 56 -10.44 -14.43 -9.48
C GLY A 56 -11.72 -15.24 -9.77
N TYR A 57 -12.86 -14.67 -9.35
CA TYR A 57 -14.20 -15.13 -9.65
C TYR A 57 -15.03 -13.93 -10.15
N PRO A 58 -16.11 -14.13 -10.91
CA PRO A 58 -16.94 -13.02 -11.39
C PRO A 58 -17.31 -12.02 -10.28
N GLY A 59 -16.94 -10.76 -10.47
CA GLY A 59 -17.17 -9.67 -9.52
C GLY A 59 -16.37 -9.75 -8.21
N ARG A 60 -15.32 -10.58 -8.15
CA ARG A 60 -14.47 -10.75 -6.95
C ARG A 60 -12.99 -10.61 -7.28
N VAL A 61 -12.30 -9.76 -6.54
CA VAL A 61 -10.86 -9.55 -6.67
C VAL A 61 -10.11 -10.85 -6.42
N HIS A 62 -9.12 -11.13 -7.27
CA HIS A 62 -8.21 -12.27 -7.07
C HIS A 62 -7.40 -12.09 -5.77
N GLY A 63 -7.27 -13.16 -4.97
CA GLY A 63 -6.57 -13.10 -3.69
C GLY A 63 -5.10 -12.66 -3.81
N GLY A 64 -4.41 -13.05 -4.89
CA GLY A 64 -3.05 -12.60 -5.16
C GLY A 64 -2.94 -11.09 -5.38
N VAL A 65 -3.95 -10.46 -5.99
CA VAL A 65 -3.98 -8.99 -6.18
C VAL A 65 -4.13 -8.28 -4.84
N SER A 66 -5.02 -8.77 -3.98
CA SER A 66 -5.17 -8.24 -2.61
C SER A 66 -3.90 -8.42 -1.78
N GLY A 67 -3.23 -9.58 -1.92
CA GLY A 67 -1.94 -9.85 -1.27
C GLY A 67 -0.84 -8.90 -1.74
N ALA A 68 -0.74 -8.67 -3.05
CA ALA A 68 0.25 -7.75 -3.62
C ALA A 68 0.03 -6.30 -3.15
N LEU A 69 -1.22 -5.87 -3.00
CA LEU A 69 -1.53 -4.54 -2.47
C LEU A 69 -1.21 -4.41 -0.97
N LEU A 70 -1.51 -5.45 -0.19
CA LEU A 70 -1.16 -5.50 1.23
C LEU A 70 0.36 -5.50 1.43
N ASP A 71 1.11 -6.24 0.60
CA ASP A 71 2.56 -6.22 0.58
C ASP A 71 3.11 -4.82 0.36
N GLU A 72 2.60 -4.15 -0.67
CA GLU A 72 3.03 -2.80 -1.03
C GLU A 72 2.75 -1.78 0.09
N VAL A 73 1.55 -1.78 0.68
CA VAL A 73 1.21 -0.79 1.72
C VAL A 73 2.01 -0.98 3.01
N VAL A 74 2.34 -2.22 3.38
CA VAL A 74 3.16 -2.50 4.55
C VAL A 74 4.62 -2.21 4.28
N GLY A 75 5.15 -2.64 3.12
CA GLY A 75 6.53 -2.35 2.71
C GLY A 75 6.83 -0.86 2.65
N ARG A 76 5.85 -0.05 2.24
CA ARG A 76 5.94 1.41 2.16
C ARG A 76 5.84 2.12 3.51
N ALA A 77 5.32 1.50 4.55
CA ALA A 77 5.19 2.14 5.85
C ALA A 77 6.54 2.56 6.44
N ILE A 78 7.65 1.90 6.05
CA ILE A 78 8.99 2.29 6.51
C ILE A 78 9.40 3.68 5.99
N THR A 79 8.97 4.09 4.80
CA THR A 79 9.35 5.38 4.21
C THR A 79 8.79 6.58 4.98
N VAL A 80 7.73 6.38 5.78
CA VAL A 80 7.18 7.42 6.66
C VAL A 80 8.18 7.79 7.77
N MET A 81 8.97 6.81 8.22
CA MET A 81 9.98 6.99 9.28
C MET A 81 11.38 7.22 8.70
N GLU A 82 11.70 6.58 7.60
CA GLU A 82 12.99 6.56 6.92
C GLU A 82 12.77 6.83 5.42
N PRO A 83 12.67 8.09 4.96
CA PRO A 83 12.19 8.45 3.60
C PRO A 83 12.96 7.83 2.43
N ASP A 84 14.26 7.55 2.60
CA ASP A 84 15.11 6.97 1.56
C ASP A 84 15.28 5.45 1.68
N THR A 85 14.48 4.82 2.56
CA THR A 85 14.54 3.38 2.83
C THR A 85 13.31 2.67 2.28
N TRP A 86 13.55 1.54 1.60
CA TRP A 86 12.49 0.72 1.02
C TRP A 86 12.47 -0.68 1.64
N GLY A 87 11.28 -1.22 1.77
CA GLY A 87 11.09 -2.58 2.25
C GLY A 87 11.10 -3.56 1.09
N VAL A 88 12.08 -4.49 1.09
CA VAL A 88 12.06 -5.65 0.20
C VAL A 88 11.52 -6.84 0.96
N THR A 89 10.48 -7.45 0.44
CA THR A 89 9.70 -8.50 1.10
C THR A 89 10.51 -9.78 1.25
N VAL A 90 10.54 -10.31 2.45
CA VAL A 90 11.13 -11.63 2.77
C VAL A 90 10.03 -12.64 3.02
N GLU A 91 8.99 -12.23 3.72
CA GLU A 91 7.88 -13.08 4.11
C GLU A 91 6.62 -12.26 4.23
N LEU A 92 5.50 -12.80 3.73
CA LEU A 92 4.18 -12.21 3.84
C LEU A 92 3.15 -13.27 4.20
N HIS A 93 2.45 -13.07 5.31
CA HIS A 93 1.32 -13.87 5.74
C HIS A 93 0.03 -13.10 5.52
N THR A 94 -0.80 -13.57 4.61
CA THR A 94 -2.09 -12.93 4.29
C THR A 94 -3.25 -13.78 4.81
N ARG A 95 -4.24 -13.13 5.43
CA ARG A 95 -5.49 -13.74 5.84
C ARG A 95 -6.65 -13.04 5.15
N TYR A 96 -7.53 -13.80 4.55
CA TYR A 96 -8.73 -13.32 3.86
C TYR A 96 -9.95 -13.55 4.74
N HIS A 97 -10.70 -12.47 5.02
CA HIS A 97 -11.83 -12.48 5.94
C HIS A 97 -13.17 -12.38 5.20
N LYS A 98 -13.21 -11.59 4.12
CA LYS A 98 -14.40 -11.33 3.32
C LYS A 98 -14.06 -11.30 1.83
N PRO A 99 -15.00 -11.68 0.96
CA PRO A 99 -14.84 -11.45 -0.48
C PRO A 99 -14.72 -9.96 -0.78
N ILE A 100 -13.79 -9.59 -1.64
CA ILE A 100 -13.55 -8.21 -2.05
C ILE A 100 -14.22 -8.00 -3.41
N PRO A 101 -15.17 -7.05 -3.55
CA PRO A 101 -15.80 -6.78 -4.83
C PRO A 101 -14.83 -6.02 -5.77
N THR A 102 -14.92 -6.30 -7.08
CA THR A 102 -14.32 -5.47 -8.12
C THR A 102 -15.10 -4.16 -8.28
N GLU A 103 -14.53 -3.18 -8.99
CA GLU A 103 -15.16 -1.88 -9.33
C GLU A 103 -15.68 -1.10 -8.10
N THR A 104 -15.10 -1.37 -6.93
CA THR A 104 -15.53 -0.74 -5.67
C THR A 104 -14.35 0.03 -5.08
N PRO A 105 -14.55 1.29 -4.62
CA PRO A 105 -13.51 2.02 -3.90
C PRO A 105 -13.10 1.29 -2.63
N LEU A 106 -11.81 1.04 -2.50
CA LEU A 106 -11.21 0.31 -1.39
C LEU A 106 -10.12 1.16 -0.75
N SER A 107 -9.82 0.87 0.50
CA SER A 107 -8.69 1.45 1.21
C SER A 107 -7.87 0.38 1.91
N ALA A 108 -6.58 0.66 2.11
CA ALA A 108 -5.73 -0.15 2.95
C ALA A 108 -4.84 0.75 3.79
N ARG A 109 -4.41 0.25 4.95
CA ARG A 109 -3.37 0.90 5.76
C ARG A 109 -2.35 -0.10 6.24
N GLY A 110 -1.07 0.33 6.25
CA GLY A 110 0.06 -0.45 6.71
C GLY A 110 0.84 0.30 7.79
N ARG A 111 1.37 -0.44 8.75
CA ARG A 111 2.19 0.10 9.83
C ARG A 111 3.39 -0.76 10.12
N ILE A 112 4.40 -0.13 10.71
CA ILE A 112 5.56 -0.80 11.26
C ILE A 112 5.22 -1.31 12.67
N GLU A 113 5.48 -2.58 12.91
CA GLU A 113 5.32 -3.20 14.23
C GLU A 113 6.66 -3.19 14.99
N LYS A 114 7.76 -3.47 14.29
CA LYS A 114 9.08 -3.53 14.89
C LYS A 114 10.17 -3.29 13.88
N VAL A 115 11.16 -2.49 14.23
CA VAL A 115 12.40 -2.33 13.47
C VAL A 115 13.54 -3.05 14.21
N LYS A 116 14.32 -3.85 13.48
CA LYS A 116 15.47 -4.58 14.01
C LYS A 116 16.63 -4.51 13.03
N GLY A 117 17.57 -3.59 13.27
CA GLY A 117 18.74 -3.40 12.41
C GLY A 117 18.33 -3.14 10.95
N ARG A 118 18.70 -4.07 10.05
CA ARG A 118 18.41 -3.98 8.61
C ARG A 118 17.06 -4.58 8.19
N SER A 119 16.21 -4.96 9.13
CA SER A 119 14.90 -5.51 8.84
C SER A 119 13.82 -4.84 9.67
N PHE A 120 12.58 -4.97 9.22
CA PHE A 120 11.41 -4.60 9.99
C PHE A 120 10.28 -5.61 9.78
N THR A 121 9.38 -5.65 10.72
CA THR A 121 8.09 -6.32 10.57
C THR A 121 6.99 -5.29 10.57
N GLY A 122 5.95 -5.55 9.82
CA GLY A 122 4.78 -4.70 9.74
C GLY A 122 3.50 -5.49 9.58
N SER A 123 2.39 -4.79 9.71
CA SER A 123 1.06 -5.35 9.47
C SER A 123 0.21 -4.40 8.64
N GLY A 124 -0.79 -4.94 7.97
CA GLY A 124 -1.68 -4.16 7.13
C GLY A 124 -3.07 -4.77 7.06
N ASP A 125 -4.04 -3.89 6.83
CA ASP A 125 -5.45 -4.23 6.68
C ASP A 125 -6.01 -3.59 5.42
N LEU A 126 -6.83 -4.36 4.68
CA LEU A 126 -7.61 -3.91 3.53
C LEU A 126 -9.08 -3.81 3.92
N TYR A 127 -9.69 -2.67 3.63
CA TYR A 127 -11.04 -2.33 4.07
C TYR A 127 -12.02 -2.19 2.92
N LEU A 128 -13.23 -2.70 3.13
CA LEU A 128 -14.40 -2.38 2.34
C LEU A 128 -14.91 -0.96 2.68
N PRO A 129 -15.79 -0.36 1.84
CA PRO A 129 -16.32 1.00 2.09
C PRO A 129 -17.04 1.17 3.43
N ASP A 130 -17.59 0.10 3.97
CA ASP A 130 -18.27 0.09 5.27
C ASP A 130 -17.30 -0.05 6.48
N GLY A 131 -15.99 -0.12 6.21
CA GLY A 131 -14.95 -0.30 7.22
C GLY A 131 -14.70 -1.75 7.61
N THR A 132 -15.38 -2.72 7.00
CA THR A 132 -15.12 -4.13 7.24
C THR A 132 -13.71 -4.50 6.78
N VAL A 133 -12.92 -5.15 7.63
CA VAL A 133 -11.61 -5.73 7.24
C VAL A 133 -11.87 -6.92 6.32
N ALA A 134 -11.50 -6.78 5.06
CA ALA A 134 -11.68 -7.84 4.06
C ALA A 134 -10.47 -8.77 3.96
N ALA A 135 -9.28 -8.24 4.14
CA ALA A 135 -8.03 -9.00 4.22
C ALA A 135 -7.07 -8.30 5.18
N SER A 136 -6.16 -9.07 5.77
CA SER A 136 -5.09 -8.55 6.62
C SER A 136 -3.79 -9.28 6.33
N CYS A 137 -2.66 -8.65 6.66
CA CYS A 137 -1.36 -9.31 6.55
C CYS A 137 -0.42 -8.92 7.68
N THR A 138 0.59 -9.76 7.86
CA THR A 138 1.83 -9.44 8.56
C THR A 138 2.99 -9.80 7.64
N GLY A 139 4.05 -9.00 7.65
CA GLY A 139 5.19 -9.23 6.78
C GLY A 139 6.52 -8.91 7.45
N THR A 140 7.58 -9.54 6.93
CA THR A 140 8.98 -9.25 7.26
C THR A 140 9.67 -8.71 6.03
N TYR A 141 10.40 -7.62 6.20
CA TYR A 141 11.05 -6.87 5.12
C TYR A 141 12.51 -6.59 5.47
N VAL A 142 13.37 -6.56 4.45
CA VAL A 142 14.74 -6.05 4.55
C VAL A 142 14.77 -4.63 4.02
N LYS A 143 15.42 -3.73 4.78
CA LYS A 143 15.61 -2.32 4.40
C LYS A 143 16.72 -2.21 3.36
N LEU A 144 16.41 -1.61 2.23
CA LEU A 144 17.37 -1.25 1.20
C LEU A 144 17.20 0.22 0.80
N PRO A 145 18.30 0.95 0.58
CA PRO A 145 18.23 2.26 -0.06
C PRO A 145 17.84 2.09 -1.53
N ILE A 146 17.12 3.06 -2.08
CA ILE A 146 16.61 3.00 -3.44
C ILE A 146 17.72 2.88 -4.49
N GLU A 147 18.86 3.53 -4.26
CA GLU A 147 20.02 3.49 -5.15
C GLU A 147 20.55 2.06 -5.31
N ARG A 148 20.50 1.26 -4.24
CA ARG A 148 20.91 -0.13 -4.29
C ARG A 148 19.95 -0.99 -5.12
N ILE A 149 18.65 -0.78 -4.97
CA ILE A 149 17.63 -1.48 -5.75
C ILE A 149 17.82 -1.17 -7.23
N ALA A 150 18.05 0.10 -7.59
CA ALA A 150 18.31 0.52 -8.95
C ALA A 150 19.57 -0.13 -9.54
N THR A 151 20.69 -0.08 -8.81
CA THR A 151 21.98 -0.62 -9.25
C THR A 151 21.92 -2.14 -9.44
N GLU A 152 21.27 -2.87 -8.53
CA GLU A 152 21.11 -4.34 -8.64
C GLU A 152 20.24 -4.74 -9.85
N SER A 153 19.33 -3.87 -10.29
CA SER A 153 18.55 -4.06 -11.53
C SER A 153 19.29 -3.61 -12.80
N GLY A 154 20.55 -3.18 -12.69
CA GLY A 154 21.34 -2.70 -13.81
C GLY A 154 20.92 -1.32 -14.37
N LYS A 155 20.15 -0.57 -13.57
CA LYS A 155 19.68 0.77 -13.91
C LYS A 155 20.47 1.83 -13.17
N ASP A 156 20.71 2.96 -13.83
CA ASP A 156 21.26 4.14 -13.19
C ASP A 156 20.20 4.72 -12.21
N PRO A 157 20.54 5.05 -10.95
CA PRO A 157 19.64 5.74 -10.04
C PRO A 157 18.98 7.00 -10.61
N HIS A 158 19.68 7.72 -11.51
CA HIS A 158 19.10 8.87 -12.21
C HIS A 158 17.95 8.50 -13.14
N THR A 159 17.94 7.30 -13.71
CA THR A 159 16.85 6.84 -14.59
C THR A 159 15.56 6.52 -13.82
N LEU A 160 15.61 6.35 -12.51
CA LEU A 160 14.41 6.14 -11.68
C LEU A 160 13.46 7.34 -11.73
N ALA A 161 14.00 8.56 -11.72
CA ALA A 161 13.20 9.77 -11.89
C ALA A 161 12.59 9.84 -13.31
N GLU A 162 13.34 9.44 -14.33
CA GLU A 162 12.87 9.38 -15.71
C GLU A 162 11.78 8.30 -15.90
N GLU A 163 11.85 7.20 -15.16
CA GLU A 163 10.82 6.16 -15.16
C GLU A 163 9.57 6.54 -14.34
N GLY A 164 9.49 7.78 -13.84
CA GLY A 164 8.33 8.29 -13.12
C GLY A 164 8.32 7.96 -11.62
N TRP A 165 9.48 7.59 -11.04
CA TRP A 165 9.63 7.38 -9.61
C TRP A 165 9.66 8.72 -8.87
N MET A 166 8.49 9.27 -8.60
CA MET A 166 8.34 10.57 -7.96
C MET A 166 7.09 10.65 -7.09
N LYS A 167 7.09 11.53 -6.11
CA LYS A 167 5.89 11.94 -5.40
C LYS A 167 4.95 12.66 -6.37
N ARG A 168 3.70 12.22 -6.45
CA ARG A 168 2.67 12.85 -7.29
C ARG A 168 1.52 13.28 -6.42
N SER A 169 1.12 14.54 -6.58
CA SER A 169 -0.13 15.07 -6.00
C SER A 169 -1.19 15.19 -7.08
N TYR A 170 -2.41 14.90 -6.71
CA TYR A 170 -3.58 15.02 -7.57
C TYR A 170 -4.55 16.06 -6.98
N ALA A 171 -5.34 16.69 -7.83
CA ALA A 171 -6.29 17.72 -7.39
C ALA A 171 -7.37 17.18 -6.43
N ASP A 172 -7.60 15.88 -6.46
CA ASP A 172 -8.56 15.16 -5.63
C ASP A 172 -7.89 14.35 -4.49
N ASP A 173 -6.62 14.64 -4.16
CA ASP A 173 -5.98 14.01 -3.00
C ASP A 173 -6.72 14.41 -1.71
N PRO A 174 -7.05 13.44 -0.84
CA PRO A 174 -7.79 13.71 0.37
C PRO A 174 -6.94 14.43 1.43
N GLU A 175 -7.53 15.36 2.16
CA GLU A 175 -6.88 15.97 3.35
C GLU A 175 -6.80 14.98 4.53
N ALA A 176 -7.74 14.03 4.60
CA ALA A 176 -7.80 12.96 5.60
C ALA A 176 -8.48 11.72 5.02
N ILE A 177 -8.11 10.55 5.52
CA ILE A 177 -8.72 9.27 5.14
C ILE A 177 -9.46 8.70 6.34
N ARG A 178 -10.66 8.19 6.07
CA ARG A 178 -11.53 7.57 7.08
C ARG A 178 -11.19 6.09 7.23
N PHE A 179 -10.81 5.68 8.43
CA PHE A 179 -10.57 4.29 8.77
C PHE A 179 -11.41 3.86 9.98
N PRO A 180 -11.75 2.57 10.12
CA PRO A 180 -12.31 2.07 11.36
C PRO A 180 -11.28 2.21 12.48
N LYS A 181 -11.75 2.60 13.67
CA LYS A 181 -10.91 2.59 14.88
C LYS A 181 -10.43 1.16 15.13
N ARG A 182 -9.15 1.01 15.47
CA ARG A 182 -8.63 -0.27 15.95
C ARG A 182 -9.09 -0.47 17.40
N ASN A 183 -9.58 -1.65 17.70
CA ASN A 183 -9.76 -2.06 19.09
C ASN A 183 -8.36 -2.35 19.65
N GLU A 184 -7.96 -1.57 20.65
CA GLU A 184 -6.73 -1.81 21.42
C GLU A 184 -6.79 -3.17 22.14
#